data_a815457c168c6be46a59bb860fd90424
#
_entry.id   a815457c168c6be46a59bb860fd90424
#
_cell.length_a   1.000
_cell.length_b   1.000
_cell.length_c   1.000
_cell.angle_alpha   90.00
_cell.angle_beta   90.00
_cell.angle_gamma   90.00
#
_symmetry.space_group_name_H-M   'P 1'
#
loop_
_entity.id
_entity.type
_entity.pdbx_description
1 polymer ?
#
loop_
_entity_poly.entity_id
_entity_poly.type
_entity_poly.pdbx_seq_one_letter_code
_entity_poly.pdbx_strand_id
1 'polypeptide(L)'
;MIEAVDLVKHYRASDGSVVRAVDGVSLAVGPGEMVGLLGANGAGKTPTLRMLATLLKPTAGTARIAGYDVGADPLGVRRHLGYVSATTGVPDRLTAREIMRSYGRLHGLDEATLGRRIGRIVEGLALGDFVDRPTGRLSSGQRQRVSLARALVHDPPALVLDEPTNALDVVGARDLLALLDRLRSDGHAILLSTHRLHEIERRCDRFVIIDGGRVVAQGTLTEILGRHATLEDAFFAAVEPAAAAREAVP
;
A
#
# COMPACT_ATOMS: atom_id res chain seq x y z
N MET A 1 10.07 3.54 -10.01
CA MET A 1 10.45 2.90 -8.72
C MET A 1 9.57 1.69 -8.44
N ILE A 2 8.25 1.84 -8.49
CA ILE A 2 7.28 0.72 -8.50
C ILE A 2 6.73 0.62 -9.91
N GLU A 3 6.75 -0.55 -10.52
CA GLU A 3 6.26 -0.78 -11.88
C GLU A 3 5.45 -2.08 -11.92
N ALA A 4 4.30 -2.05 -12.57
CA ALA A 4 3.49 -3.22 -12.89
C ALA A 4 3.07 -3.15 -14.35
N VAL A 5 3.23 -4.24 -15.07
CA VAL A 5 2.89 -4.35 -16.50
C VAL A 5 2.03 -5.58 -16.70
N ASP A 6 0.78 -5.33 -17.11
CA ASP A 6 -0.22 -6.34 -17.44
C ASP A 6 -0.38 -7.43 -16.37
N LEU A 7 -0.36 -7.01 -15.09
CA LEU A 7 -0.50 -7.94 -13.98
C LEU A 7 -1.84 -8.67 -14.05
N VAL A 8 -1.78 -9.99 -13.95
CA VAL A 8 -2.95 -10.89 -13.95
C VAL A 8 -2.91 -11.78 -12.72
N LYS A 9 -4.07 -11.93 -12.07
CA LYS A 9 -4.28 -12.94 -11.04
C LYS A 9 -5.64 -13.60 -11.19
N HIS A 10 -5.61 -14.86 -11.52
CA HIS A 10 -6.79 -15.70 -11.61
C HIS A 10 -6.78 -16.72 -10.48
N TYR A 11 -7.95 -17.01 -9.94
CA TYR A 11 -8.19 -18.10 -8.99
C TYR A 11 -9.17 -19.11 -9.62
N ARG A 12 -8.98 -20.37 -9.32
CA ARG A 12 -9.98 -21.40 -9.61
C ARG A 12 -10.89 -21.55 -8.40
N ALA A 13 -12.19 -21.35 -8.59
CA ALA A 13 -13.16 -21.62 -7.58
C ALA A 13 -13.44 -23.15 -7.47
N SER A 14 -14.09 -23.56 -6.38
CA SER A 14 -14.39 -24.98 -6.12
C SER A 14 -15.31 -25.63 -7.15
N ASP A 15 -16.13 -24.83 -7.84
CA ASP A 15 -17.00 -25.23 -8.93
C ASP A 15 -16.31 -25.30 -10.31
N GLY A 16 -15.00 -25.04 -10.37
CA GLY A 16 -14.19 -25.02 -11.59
C GLY A 16 -14.21 -23.69 -12.35
N SER A 17 -15.02 -22.73 -11.93
CA SER A 17 -15.04 -21.38 -12.53
C SER A 17 -13.72 -20.63 -12.29
N VAL A 18 -13.42 -19.64 -13.14
CA VAL A 18 -12.21 -18.80 -13.02
C VAL A 18 -12.62 -17.41 -12.54
N VAL A 19 -12.18 -17.06 -11.34
CA VAL A 19 -12.31 -15.70 -10.81
C VAL A 19 -11.10 -14.88 -11.24
N ARG A 20 -11.33 -13.85 -12.07
CA ARG A 20 -10.29 -12.91 -12.53
C ARG A 20 -10.18 -11.76 -11.53
N ALA A 21 -9.42 -11.97 -10.46
CA ALA A 21 -9.27 -10.97 -9.41
C ALA A 21 -8.43 -9.77 -9.84
N VAL A 22 -7.49 -9.97 -10.78
CA VAL A 22 -6.70 -8.94 -11.46
C VAL A 22 -6.56 -9.38 -12.92
N ASP A 23 -6.83 -8.49 -13.86
CA ASP A 23 -6.95 -8.81 -15.28
C ASP A 23 -6.30 -7.71 -16.14
N GLY A 24 -4.97 -7.67 -16.16
CA GLY A 24 -4.17 -6.74 -16.96
C GLY A 24 -3.94 -5.37 -16.30
N VAL A 25 -3.67 -5.35 -14.99
CA VAL A 25 -3.37 -4.09 -14.29
C VAL A 25 -1.95 -3.63 -14.61
N SER A 26 -1.84 -2.40 -15.16
CA SER A 26 -0.57 -1.71 -15.39
C SER A 26 -0.57 -0.38 -14.64
N LEU A 27 0.50 -0.12 -13.86
CA LEU A 27 0.71 1.13 -13.13
C LEU A 27 2.20 1.38 -12.88
N ALA A 28 2.56 2.63 -12.65
CA ALA A 28 3.91 3.01 -12.26
C ALA A 28 3.88 4.08 -11.17
N VAL A 29 4.89 4.06 -10.27
CA VAL A 29 5.14 5.09 -9.26
C VAL A 29 6.62 5.46 -9.31
N GLY A 30 6.90 6.73 -9.55
CA GLY A 30 8.25 7.30 -9.58
C GLY A 30 8.83 7.55 -8.19
N PRO A 31 10.16 7.84 -8.11
CA PRO A 31 10.76 8.36 -6.88
C PRO A 31 10.11 9.71 -6.49
N GLY A 32 9.80 9.89 -5.21
CA GLY A 32 9.17 11.11 -4.71
C GLY A 32 7.72 11.30 -5.17
N GLU A 33 7.08 10.24 -5.66
CA GLU A 33 5.69 10.24 -6.11
C GLU A 33 4.79 9.46 -5.14
N MET A 34 3.60 9.97 -4.89
CA MET A 34 2.54 9.29 -4.14
C MET A 34 1.35 9.03 -5.07
N VAL A 35 1.02 7.76 -5.28
CA VAL A 35 -0.09 7.32 -6.12
C VAL A 35 -1.18 6.68 -5.28
N GLY A 36 -2.42 7.13 -5.46
CA GLY A 36 -3.61 6.55 -4.85
C GLY A 36 -4.20 5.43 -5.72
N LEU A 37 -4.33 4.21 -5.18
CA LEU A 37 -4.99 3.08 -5.81
C LEU A 37 -6.43 2.99 -5.31
N LEU A 38 -7.39 3.37 -6.13
CA LEU A 38 -8.80 3.48 -5.80
C LEU A 38 -9.60 2.32 -6.40
N GLY A 39 -10.69 1.97 -5.77
CA GLY A 39 -11.61 0.94 -6.25
C GLY A 39 -12.55 0.47 -5.16
N ALA A 40 -13.69 -0.07 -5.53
CA ALA A 40 -14.62 -0.69 -4.59
C ALA A 40 -14.01 -1.94 -3.90
N ASN A 41 -14.70 -2.46 -2.88
CA ASN A 41 -14.33 -3.74 -2.30
C ASN A 41 -14.46 -4.84 -3.36
N GLY A 42 -13.44 -5.70 -3.48
CA GLY A 42 -13.38 -6.72 -4.53
C GLY A 42 -12.86 -6.24 -5.89
N ALA A 43 -12.57 -4.95 -6.08
CA ALA A 43 -12.09 -4.40 -7.36
C ALA A 43 -10.71 -4.93 -7.81
N GLY A 44 -9.95 -5.61 -6.93
CA GLY A 44 -8.62 -6.13 -7.27
C GLY A 44 -7.45 -5.39 -6.61
N LYS A 45 -7.69 -4.38 -5.73
CA LYS A 45 -6.62 -3.60 -5.07
C LYS A 45 -5.68 -4.48 -4.25
N THR A 46 -6.20 -5.17 -3.23
CA THR A 46 -5.39 -6.02 -2.32
C THR A 46 -4.59 -7.11 -3.05
N PRO A 47 -5.15 -7.90 -4.00
CA PRO A 47 -4.33 -8.86 -4.77
C PRO A 47 -3.25 -8.16 -5.59
N THR A 48 -3.50 -7.00 -6.19
CA THR A 48 -2.47 -6.21 -6.89
C THR A 48 -1.33 -5.83 -5.95
N LEU A 49 -1.65 -5.24 -4.78
CA LEU A 49 -0.64 -4.85 -3.80
C LEU A 49 0.14 -6.06 -3.23
N ARG A 50 -0.53 -7.19 -3.02
CA ARG A 50 0.12 -8.44 -2.58
C ARG A 50 1.07 -9.02 -3.64
N MET A 51 0.78 -8.87 -4.92
CA MET A 51 1.70 -9.28 -5.99
C MET A 51 2.95 -8.38 -5.99
N LEU A 52 2.80 -7.07 -5.86
CA LEU A 52 3.93 -6.13 -5.71
C LEU A 52 4.78 -6.45 -4.47
N ALA A 53 4.15 -6.86 -3.38
CA ALA A 53 4.82 -7.24 -2.13
C ALA A 53 5.41 -8.67 -2.13
N THR A 54 5.39 -9.39 -3.25
CA THR A 54 5.84 -10.78 -3.37
C THR A 54 5.12 -11.79 -2.45
N LEU A 55 3.94 -11.43 -1.96
CA LEU A 55 3.10 -12.28 -1.11
C LEU A 55 2.13 -13.13 -1.94
N LEU A 56 1.95 -12.78 -3.20
CA LEU A 56 1.09 -13.47 -4.15
C LEU A 56 1.81 -13.54 -5.49
N LYS A 57 1.95 -14.74 -6.05
CA LYS A 57 2.56 -14.93 -7.37
C LYS A 57 1.56 -14.49 -8.45
N PRO A 58 1.94 -13.62 -9.41
CA PRO A 58 1.14 -13.32 -10.59
C PRO A 58 0.86 -14.59 -11.40
N THR A 59 -0.31 -14.65 -12.06
CA THR A 59 -0.63 -15.66 -13.06
C THR A 59 0.03 -15.34 -14.40
N ALA A 60 0.07 -14.03 -14.73
CA ALA A 60 0.78 -13.47 -15.89
C ALA A 60 1.14 -12.00 -15.61
N GLY A 61 1.89 -11.39 -16.54
CA GLY A 61 2.42 -10.03 -16.37
C GLY A 61 3.66 -10.00 -15.49
N THR A 62 4.22 -8.80 -15.30
CA THR A 62 5.44 -8.59 -14.52
C THR A 62 5.30 -7.39 -13.59
N ALA A 63 6.06 -7.37 -12.50
CA ALA A 63 6.21 -6.18 -11.69
C ALA A 63 7.64 -6.05 -11.16
N ARG A 64 8.07 -4.80 -10.94
CA ARG A 64 9.39 -4.48 -10.40
C ARG A 64 9.30 -3.44 -9.30
N ILE A 65 10.13 -3.63 -8.28
CA ILE A 65 10.32 -2.68 -7.18
C ILE A 65 11.80 -2.33 -7.12
N ALA A 66 12.13 -1.05 -7.27
CA ALA A 66 13.53 -0.58 -7.30
C ALA A 66 14.41 -1.34 -8.32
N GLY A 67 13.82 -1.79 -9.44
CA GLY A 67 14.47 -2.58 -10.48
C GLY A 67 14.46 -4.11 -10.27
N TYR A 68 14.12 -4.61 -9.09
CA TYR A 68 14.01 -6.03 -8.77
C TYR A 68 12.67 -6.61 -9.20
N ASP A 69 12.68 -7.73 -9.90
CA ASP A 69 11.47 -8.40 -10.40
C ASP A 69 10.81 -9.23 -9.28
N VAL A 70 9.49 -9.10 -9.12
CA VAL A 70 8.73 -9.76 -8.04
C VAL A 70 8.72 -11.28 -8.14
N GLY A 71 8.92 -11.84 -9.34
CA GLY A 71 8.96 -13.28 -9.59
C GLY A 71 10.37 -13.85 -9.58
N ALA A 72 11.34 -13.12 -10.17
CA ALA A 72 12.72 -13.59 -10.34
C ALA A 72 13.60 -13.31 -9.11
N ASP A 73 13.41 -12.13 -8.44
CA ASP A 73 14.18 -11.76 -7.24
C ASP A 73 13.28 -11.19 -6.12
N PRO A 74 12.45 -12.04 -5.52
CA PRO A 74 11.57 -11.61 -4.43
C PRO A 74 12.33 -11.14 -3.17
N LEU A 75 13.58 -11.58 -2.96
CA LEU A 75 14.39 -11.11 -1.83
C LEU A 75 14.91 -9.70 -2.08
N GLY A 76 15.36 -9.40 -3.29
CA GLY A 76 15.71 -8.05 -3.72
C GLY A 76 14.53 -7.09 -3.54
N VAL A 77 13.33 -7.48 -3.98
CA VAL A 77 12.11 -6.70 -3.76
C VAL A 77 11.88 -6.43 -2.27
N ARG A 78 11.89 -7.44 -1.40
CA ARG A 78 11.63 -7.29 0.05
C ARG A 78 12.63 -6.39 0.75
N ARG A 79 13.88 -6.35 0.28
CA ARG A 79 14.91 -5.44 0.84
C ARG A 79 14.63 -3.97 0.52
N HIS A 80 13.89 -3.69 -0.56
CA HIS A 80 13.63 -2.34 -1.06
C HIS A 80 12.17 -1.91 -0.92
N LEU A 81 11.34 -2.73 -0.28
CA LEU A 81 9.90 -2.47 -0.13
C LEU A 81 9.48 -2.48 1.33
N GLY A 82 8.82 -1.39 1.77
CA GLY A 82 8.00 -1.39 2.96
C GLY A 82 6.56 -1.76 2.60
N TYR A 83 6.03 -2.84 3.18
CA TYR A 83 4.65 -3.26 2.95
C TYR A 83 3.83 -3.25 4.23
N VAL A 84 2.67 -2.62 4.18
CA VAL A 84 1.65 -2.62 5.24
C VAL A 84 0.31 -3.03 4.66
N SER A 85 -0.36 -3.94 5.33
CA SER A 85 -1.71 -4.39 4.97
C SER A 85 -2.63 -4.31 6.19
N ALA A 86 -3.91 -4.06 5.96
CA ALA A 86 -4.93 -4.02 7.01
C ALA A 86 -5.00 -5.34 7.83
N THR A 87 -4.58 -6.47 7.23
CA THR A 87 -4.62 -7.80 7.86
C THR A 87 -3.27 -8.25 8.43
N THR A 88 -2.18 -7.50 8.21
CA THR A 88 -0.86 -7.90 8.70
C THR A 88 -0.73 -7.57 10.17
N GLY A 89 -0.96 -8.56 11.01
CA GLY A 89 -0.78 -8.46 12.46
C GLY A 89 0.68 -8.24 12.88
N VAL A 90 0.86 -7.77 14.10
CA VAL A 90 2.14 -7.74 14.80
C VAL A 90 2.10 -8.76 15.93
N PRO A 91 3.23 -9.44 16.28
CA PRO A 91 3.25 -10.47 17.32
C PRO A 91 2.86 -9.91 18.69
N ASP A 92 1.81 -10.43 19.30
CA ASP A 92 1.21 -9.90 20.55
C ASP A 92 2.17 -9.80 21.74
N ARG A 93 3.17 -10.67 21.80
CA ARG A 93 4.13 -10.77 22.93
C ARG A 93 5.32 -9.81 22.82
N LEU A 94 5.56 -9.24 21.65
CA LEU A 94 6.68 -8.34 21.40
C LEU A 94 6.27 -6.88 21.55
N THR A 95 7.22 -6.05 21.95
CA THR A 95 7.08 -4.59 21.95
C THR A 95 7.37 -4.03 20.56
N ALA A 96 6.92 -2.79 20.29
CA ALA A 96 7.24 -2.12 19.03
C ALA A 96 8.76 -1.99 18.81
N ARG A 97 9.52 -1.71 19.86
CA ARG A 97 10.98 -1.62 19.81
C ARG A 97 11.61 -2.95 19.44
N GLU A 98 11.18 -4.06 20.02
CA GLU A 98 11.68 -5.40 19.69
C GLU A 98 11.35 -5.81 18.26
N ILE A 99 10.14 -5.49 17.80
CA ILE A 99 9.72 -5.73 16.42
C ILE A 99 10.63 -4.96 15.45
N MET A 100 10.82 -3.65 15.66
CA MET A 100 11.71 -2.84 14.82
C MET A 100 13.15 -3.37 14.82
N ARG A 101 13.69 -3.73 15.99
CA ARG A 101 15.03 -4.33 16.09
C ARG A 101 15.15 -5.64 15.32
N SER A 102 14.18 -6.54 15.49
CA SER A 102 14.18 -7.83 14.79
C SER A 102 14.15 -7.65 13.28
N TYR A 103 13.25 -6.78 12.79
CA TYR A 103 13.14 -6.51 11.36
C TYR A 103 14.36 -5.79 10.80
N GLY A 104 14.89 -4.79 11.50
CA GLY A 104 16.09 -4.11 11.06
C GLY A 104 17.30 -5.04 10.96
N ARG A 105 17.49 -5.97 11.93
CA ARG A 105 18.53 -7.00 11.88
C ARG A 105 18.33 -7.96 10.70
N LEU A 106 17.10 -8.37 10.39
CA LEU A 106 16.79 -9.19 9.22
C LEU A 106 17.18 -8.49 7.90
N HIS A 107 17.14 -7.16 7.89
CA HIS A 107 17.59 -6.33 6.77
C HIS A 107 19.09 -5.96 6.83
N GLY A 108 19.84 -6.53 7.78
CA GLY A 108 21.30 -6.35 7.89
C GLY A 108 21.74 -5.03 8.50
N LEU A 109 20.87 -4.32 9.23
CA LEU A 109 21.23 -3.07 9.89
C LEU A 109 22.08 -3.35 11.13
N ASP A 110 23.18 -2.57 11.29
CA ASP A 110 23.96 -2.54 12.52
C ASP A 110 23.19 -1.83 13.66
N GLU A 111 23.60 -2.12 14.92
CA GLU A 111 22.89 -1.61 16.11
C GLU A 111 22.90 -0.07 16.21
N ALA A 112 23.96 0.60 15.77
CA ALA A 112 24.07 2.04 15.84
C ALA A 112 23.11 2.71 14.84
N THR A 113 23.05 2.22 13.61
CA THR A 113 22.09 2.64 12.58
C THR A 113 20.66 2.34 13.02
N LEU A 114 20.42 1.16 13.55
CA LEU A 114 19.13 0.71 14.03
C LEU A 114 18.62 1.59 15.19
N GLY A 115 19.48 1.92 16.15
CA GLY A 115 19.14 2.84 17.24
C GLY A 115 18.68 4.22 16.73
N ARG A 116 19.43 4.81 15.79
CA ARG A 116 19.08 6.11 15.20
C ARG A 116 17.73 6.05 14.43
N ARG A 117 17.52 5.00 13.62
CA ARG A 117 16.27 4.83 12.85
C ARG A 117 15.07 4.62 13.74
N ILE A 118 15.19 3.76 14.76
CA ILE A 118 14.13 3.55 15.76
C ILE A 118 13.76 4.86 16.44
N GLY A 119 14.74 5.69 16.84
CA GLY A 119 14.48 7.00 17.44
C GLY A 119 13.61 7.89 16.55
N ARG A 120 13.99 8.04 15.27
CA ARG A 120 13.22 8.84 14.29
C ARG A 120 11.80 8.31 14.06
N ILE A 121 11.65 6.98 14.00
CA ILE A 121 10.34 6.32 13.79
C ILE A 121 9.45 6.49 15.02
N VAL A 122 10.00 6.34 16.21
CA VAL A 122 9.28 6.53 17.49
C VAL A 122 8.72 7.96 17.56
N GLU A 123 9.51 8.95 17.20
CA GLU A 123 9.09 10.34 17.13
C GLU A 123 8.06 10.57 16.00
N GLY A 124 8.38 10.14 14.78
CA GLY A 124 7.55 10.37 13.58
C GLY A 124 6.18 9.72 13.62
N LEU A 125 6.03 8.58 14.30
CA LEU A 125 4.77 7.85 14.48
C LEU A 125 4.17 8.02 15.88
N ALA A 126 4.71 8.89 16.73
CA ALA A 126 4.25 9.14 18.09
C ALA A 126 4.08 7.82 18.90
N LEU A 127 5.14 6.99 18.93
CA LEU A 127 5.10 5.70 19.64
C LEU A 127 5.57 5.81 21.09
N GLY A 128 6.08 6.96 21.54
CA GLY A 128 6.80 7.14 22.80
C GLY A 128 6.12 6.49 24.01
N ASP A 129 4.81 6.71 24.17
CA ASP A 129 4.05 6.24 25.34
C ASP A 129 3.84 4.72 25.40
N PHE A 130 4.03 4.02 24.27
CA PHE A 130 3.73 2.58 24.18
C PHE A 130 4.79 1.75 23.44
N VAL A 131 5.91 2.34 23.02
CA VAL A 131 6.97 1.66 22.26
C VAL A 131 7.52 0.43 22.98
N ASP A 132 7.52 0.42 24.31
CA ASP A 132 8.00 -0.66 25.17
C ASP A 132 6.86 -1.48 25.81
N ARG A 133 5.61 -1.30 25.35
CA ARG A 133 4.47 -2.15 25.75
C ARG A 133 4.29 -3.31 24.78
N PRO A 134 3.95 -4.53 25.24
CA PRO A 134 3.57 -5.63 24.36
C PRO A 134 2.41 -5.25 23.44
N THR A 135 2.52 -5.57 22.15
CA THR A 135 1.55 -5.15 21.13
C THR A 135 0.15 -5.70 21.36
N GLY A 136 0.01 -6.86 22.01
CA GLY A 136 -1.29 -7.41 22.41
C GLY A 136 -2.07 -6.55 23.41
N ARG A 137 -1.41 -5.57 24.07
CA ARG A 137 -2.05 -4.60 24.99
C ARG A 137 -2.35 -3.25 24.31
N LEU A 138 -2.08 -3.12 23.02
CA LEU A 138 -2.25 -1.89 22.27
C LEU A 138 -3.64 -1.84 21.62
N SER A 139 -4.15 -0.61 21.42
CA SER A 139 -5.34 -0.39 20.61
C SER A 139 -5.07 -0.77 19.13
N SER A 140 -6.13 -0.91 18.33
CA SER A 140 -6.00 -1.18 16.89
C SER A 140 -5.18 -0.10 16.17
N GLY A 141 -5.41 1.18 16.47
CA GLY A 141 -4.64 2.29 15.92
C GLY A 141 -3.16 2.28 16.35
N GLN A 142 -2.87 1.95 17.62
CA GLN A 142 -1.50 1.79 18.08
C GLN A 142 -0.80 0.61 17.38
N ARG A 143 -1.47 -0.53 17.21
CA ARG A 143 -0.93 -1.67 16.44
C ARG A 143 -0.69 -1.31 14.97
N GLN A 144 -1.55 -0.50 14.36
CA GLN A 144 -1.35 0.00 13.00
C GLN A 144 -0.08 0.86 12.88
N ARG A 145 0.15 1.77 13.85
CA ARG A 145 1.40 2.56 13.91
C ARG A 145 2.64 1.67 14.09
N VAL A 146 2.56 0.59 14.87
CA VAL A 146 3.65 -0.40 15.01
C VAL A 146 3.88 -1.16 13.69
N SER A 147 2.83 -1.52 12.96
CA SER A 147 2.96 -2.15 11.64
C SER A 147 3.67 -1.24 10.62
N LEU A 148 3.36 0.06 10.64
CA LEU A 148 4.07 1.07 9.86
C LEU A 148 5.53 1.20 10.28
N ALA A 149 5.80 1.28 11.59
CA ALA A 149 7.16 1.36 12.14
C ALA A 149 8.03 0.18 11.66
N ARG A 150 7.47 -1.03 11.69
CA ARG A 150 8.12 -2.23 11.17
C ARG A 150 8.46 -2.11 9.68
N ALA A 151 7.54 -1.59 8.86
CA ALA A 151 7.74 -1.47 7.43
C ALA A 151 8.75 -0.37 7.05
N LEU A 152 8.97 0.61 7.93
CA LEU A 152 9.86 1.75 7.69
C LEU A 152 11.29 1.56 8.24
N VAL A 153 11.51 0.60 9.15
CA VAL A 153 12.77 0.52 9.92
C VAL A 153 14.01 0.31 9.04
N HIS A 154 13.86 -0.39 7.92
CA HIS A 154 14.96 -0.61 6.96
C HIS A 154 15.11 0.51 5.92
N ASP A 155 14.28 1.57 6.01
CA ASP A 155 14.32 2.75 5.12
C ASP A 155 14.16 2.38 3.64
N PRO A 156 13.07 1.70 3.29
CA PRO A 156 12.87 1.21 1.94
C PRO A 156 12.57 2.36 0.97
N PRO A 157 13.15 2.39 -0.24
CA PRO A 157 12.86 3.44 -1.23
C PRO A 157 11.44 3.39 -1.79
N ALA A 158 10.72 2.28 -1.60
CA ALA A 158 9.33 2.10 -2.04
C ALA A 158 8.44 1.64 -0.90
N LEU A 159 7.21 2.18 -0.84
CA LEU A 159 6.17 1.83 0.12
C LEU A 159 4.90 1.40 -0.60
N VAL A 160 4.34 0.28 -0.19
CA VAL A 160 3.02 -0.21 -0.63
C VAL A 160 2.14 -0.37 0.59
N LEU A 161 1.07 0.40 0.66
CA LEU A 161 0.22 0.53 1.84
C LEU A 161 -1.23 0.18 1.47
N ASP A 162 -1.74 -0.90 2.06
CA ASP A 162 -3.11 -1.36 1.84
C ASP A 162 -4.01 -0.87 2.98
N GLU A 163 -4.85 0.12 2.71
CA GLU A 163 -5.78 0.77 3.64
C GLU A 163 -5.10 1.26 4.94
N PRO A 164 -4.02 2.08 4.86
CA PRO A 164 -3.18 2.37 6.03
C PRO A 164 -3.88 3.21 7.11
N THR A 165 -4.95 3.95 6.79
CA THR A 165 -5.70 4.81 7.73
C THR A 165 -6.91 4.11 8.36
N ASN A 166 -7.30 2.91 7.93
CA ASN A 166 -8.56 2.27 8.32
C ASN A 166 -8.76 2.08 9.83
N ALA A 167 -7.68 1.77 10.56
CA ALA A 167 -7.73 1.51 12.00
C ALA A 167 -7.41 2.76 12.84
N LEU A 168 -7.19 3.92 12.21
CA LEU A 168 -6.81 5.15 12.87
C LEU A 168 -8.01 6.08 13.06
N ASP A 169 -8.00 6.82 14.15
CA ASP A 169 -8.87 7.98 14.34
C ASP A 169 -8.45 9.15 13.42
N VAL A 170 -9.24 10.21 13.38
CA VAL A 170 -9.00 11.36 12.50
C VAL A 170 -7.62 12.00 12.74
N VAL A 171 -7.17 12.09 14.00
CA VAL A 171 -5.85 12.65 14.35
C VAL A 171 -4.74 11.72 13.87
N GLY A 172 -4.85 10.42 14.15
CA GLY A 172 -3.88 9.42 13.72
C GLY A 172 -3.77 9.28 12.21
N ALA A 173 -4.90 9.37 11.49
CA ALA A 173 -4.91 9.37 10.03
C ALA A 173 -4.20 10.61 9.46
N ARG A 174 -4.48 11.79 10.00
CA ARG A 174 -3.81 13.04 9.61
C ARG A 174 -2.30 12.96 9.83
N ASP A 175 -1.86 12.48 10.99
CA ASP A 175 -0.44 12.40 11.35
C ASP A 175 0.30 11.38 10.48
N LEU A 176 -0.34 10.24 10.16
CA LEU A 176 0.19 9.28 9.19
C LEU A 176 0.35 9.90 7.80
N LEU A 177 -0.68 10.55 7.29
CA LEU A 177 -0.62 11.17 5.96
C LEU A 177 0.44 12.27 5.90
N ALA A 178 0.63 13.05 6.98
CA ALA A 178 1.72 14.03 7.07
C ALA A 178 3.11 13.36 7.10
N LEU A 179 3.25 12.17 7.68
CA LEU A 179 4.47 11.38 7.59
C LEU A 179 4.71 10.91 6.14
N LEU A 180 3.68 10.41 5.45
CA LEU A 180 3.80 9.99 4.06
C LEU A 180 4.20 11.15 3.13
N ASP A 181 3.65 12.36 3.36
CA ASP A 181 4.08 13.57 2.62
C ASP A 181 5.58 13.86 2.80
N ARG A 182 6.11 13.70 4.02
CA ARG A 182 7.55 13.85 4.30
C ARG A 182 8.38 12.78 3.60
N LEU A 183 7.99 11.52 3.71
CA LEU A 183 8.68 10.41 3.04
C LEU A 183 8.69 10.59 1.51
N ARG A 184 7.56 11.05 0.93
CA ARG A 184 7.50 11.42 -0.49
C ARG A 184 8.52 12.52 -0.82
N SER A 185 8.59 13.58 -0.02
CA SER A 185 9.53 14.68 -0.21
C SER A 185 10.99 14.22 -0.06
N ASP A 186 11.26 13.20 0.74
CA ASP A 186 12.57 12.56 0.90
C ASP A 186 12.91 11.58 -0.25
N GLY A 187 12.03 11.46 -1.26
CA GLY A 187 12.26 10.68 -2.47
C GLY A 187 11.66 9.27 -2.48
N HIS A 188 10.91 8.87 -1.45
CA HIS A 188 10.25 7.57 -1.43
C HIS A 188 9.11 7.50 -2.45
N ALA A 189 9.00 6.36 -3.17
CA ALA A 189 7.85 6.05 -4.01
C ALA A 189 6.75 5.42 -3.16
N ILE A 190 5.54 5.99 -3.18
CA ILE A 190 4.44 5.55 -2.31
C ILE A 190 3.23 5.16 -3.14
N LEU A 191 2.79 3.90 -3.04
CA LEU A 191 1.53 3.42 -3.55
C LEU A 191 0.62 3.08 -2.37
N LEU A 192 -0.51 3.77 -2.25
CA LEU A 192 -1.46 3.49 -1.19
C LEU A 192 -2.87 3.21 -1.72
N SER A 193 -3.53 2.19 -1.17
CA SER A 193 -4.96 1.98 -1.40
C SER A 193 -5.78 2.62 -0.30
N THR A 194 -6.94 3.14 -0.66
CA THR A 194 -7.96 3.59 0.29
C THR A 194 -9.34 3.63 -0.36
N HIS A 195 -10.37 3.55 0.44
CA HIS A 195 -11.74 3.88 0.08
C HIS A 195 -12.17 5.26 0.62
N ARG A 196 -11.29 5.96 1.38
CA ARG A 196 -11.52 7.29 1.93
C ARG A 196 -10.93 8.35 0.98
N LEU A 197 -11.62 8.61 -0.12
CA LEU A 197 -11.12 9.45 -1.23
C LEU A 197 -10.73 10.86 -0.78
N HIS A 198 -11.53 11.47 0.09
CA HIS A 198 -11.30 12.82 0.62
C HIS A 198 -9.99 12.98 1.43
N GLU A 199 -9.46 11.87 2.01
CA GLU A 199 -8.21 11.92 2.79
C GLU A 199 -6.98 12.12 1.88
N ILE A 200 -7.04 11.59 0.64
CA ILE A 200 -5.90 11.52 -0.26
C ILE A 200 -6.02 12.43 -1.50
N GLU A 201 -7.20 12.99 -1.75
CA GLU A 201 -7.50 13.79 -2.95
C GLU A 201 -6.45 14.87 -3.22
N ARG A 202 -6.01 15.58 -2.18
CA ARG A 202 -5.03 16.68 -2.29
C ARG A 202 -3.59 16.27 -1.96
N ARG A 203 -3.33 14.98 -1.72
CA ARG A 203 -2.03 14.49 -1.28
C ARG A 203 -1.33 13.64 -2.32
N CYS A 204 -2.11 12.85 -3.08
CA CYS A 204 -1.58 12.04 -4.15
C CYS A 204 -1.30 12.88 -5.40
N ASP A 205 -0.18 12.61 -6.05
CA ASP A 205 0.21 13.23 -7.31
C ASP A 205 -0.62 12.67 -8.46
N ARG A 206 -0.93 11.36 -8.40
CA ARG A 206 -1.73 10.64 -9.38
C ARG A 206 -2.64 9.61 -8.72
N PHE A 207 -3.63 9.17 -9.47
CA PHE A 207 -4.58 8.15 -9.07
C PHE A 207 -4.68 7.06 -10.13
N VAL A 208 -4.92 5.83 -9.68
CA VAL A 208 -5.26 4.67 -10.51
C VAL A 208 -6.58 4.10 -9.97
N ILE A 209 -7.61 4.10 -10.78
CA ILE A 209 -8.93 3.56 -10.43
C ILE A 209 -9.03 2.16 -11.01
N ILE A 210 -9.27 1.19 -10.13
CA ILE A 210 -9.45 -0.22 -10.50
C ILE A 210 -10.91 -0.62 -10.28
N ASP A 211 -11.48 -1.31 -11.26
CA ASP A 211 -12.76 -1.97 -11.15
C ASP A 211 -12.78 -3.29 -11.89
N GLY A 212 -13.34 -4.36 -11.25
CA GLY A 212 -13.37 -5.71 -11.82
C GLY A 212 -12.01 -6.25 -12.24
N GLY A 213 -10.96 -5.92 -11.49
CA GLY A 213 -9.58 -6.35 -11.76
C GLY A 213 -8.86 -5.57 -12.86
N ARG A 214 -9.45 -4.52 -13.43
CA ARG A 214 -8.89 -3.72 -14.52
C ARG A 214 -8.73 -2.26 -14.13
N VAL A 215 -7.75 -1.58 -14.73
CA VAL A 215 -7.64 -0.12 -14.63
C VAL A 215 -8.71 0.52 -15.53
N VAL A 216 -9.62 1.30 -14.93
CA VAL A 216 -10.69 2.00 -15.65
C VAL A 216 -10.37 3.48 -15.86
N ALA A 217 -9.53 4.08 -15.02
CA ALA A 217 -8.98 5.42 -15.21
C ALA A 217 -7.65 5.56 -14.48
N GLN A 218 -6.75 6.38 -14.99
CA GLN A 218 -5.51 6.78 -14.29
C GLN A 218 -5.03 8.16 -14.78
N GLY A 219 -4.45 8.93 -13.88
CA GLY A 219 -3.95 10.27 -14.17
C GLY A 219 -3.74 11.10 -12.92
N THR A 220 -3.39 12.38 -13.12
CA THR A 220 -3.35 13.42 -12.07
C THR A 220 -4.78 13.70 -11.56
N LEU A 221 -4.88 14.40 -10.42
CA LEU A 221 -6.21 14.81 -9.92
C LEU A 221 -7.01 15.56 -10.97
N THR A 222 -6.39 16.50 -11.68
CA THR A 222 -7.06 17.30 -12.72
C THR A 222 -7.57 16.43 -13.89
N GLU A 223 -6.77 15.46 -14.33
CA GLU A 223 -7.16 14.54 -15.41
C GLU A 223 -8.30 13.61 -14.97
N ILE A 224 -8.27 13.10 -13.74
CA ILE A 224 -9.31 12.23 -13.18
C ILE A 224 -10.61 13.02 -12.96
N LEU A 225 -10.53 14.23 -12.39
CA LEU A 225 -11.71 15.07 -12.17
C LEU A 225 -12.42 15.42 -13.49
N GLY A 226 -11.66 15.75 -14.55
CA GLY A 226 -12.26 16.16 -15.82
C GLY A 226 -13.28 17.28 -15.61
N ARG A 227 -14.59 16.93 -15.74
CA ARG A 227 -15.72 17.84 -15.52
C ARG A 227 -16.39 17.67 -14.13
N HIS A 228 -15.95 16.73 -13.33
CA HIS A 228 -16.55 16.42 -12.03
C HIS A 228 -16.00 17.35 -10.93
N ALA A 229 -16.84 17.64 -9.93
CA ALA A 229 -16.50 18.57 -8.87
C ALA A 229 -15.58 17.93 -7.80
N THR A 230 -15.70 16.62 -7.59
CA THR A 230 -14.98 15.88 -6.56
C THR A 230 -14.38 14.60 -7.12
N LEU A 231 -13.33 14.10 -6.46
CA LEU A 231 -12.74 12.78 -6.78
C LEU A 231 -13.77 11.65 -6.61
N GLU A 232 -14.72 11.79 -5.69
CA GLU A 232 -15.81 10.84 -5.48
C GLU A 232 -16.75 10.75 -6.68
N ASP A 233 -17.20 11.91 -7.21
CA ASP A 233 -18.03 11.96 -8.42
C ASP A 233 -17.31 11.36 -9.63
N ALA A 234 -16.03 11.70 -9.80
CA ALA A 234 -15.20 11.17 -10.89
C ALA A 234 -14.98 9.66 -10.77
N PHE A 235 -14.80 9.16 -9.54
CA PHE A 235 -14.69 7.74 -9.25
C PHE A 235 -15.95 6.97 -9.66
N PHE A 236 -17.14 7.42 -9.24
CA PHE A 236 -18.39 6.77 -9.59
C PHE A 236 -18.63 6.80 -11.10
N ALA A 237 -18.38 7.94 -11.76
CA ALA A 237 -18.49 8.06 -13.22
C ALA A 237 -17.54 7.11 -13.98
N ALA A 238 -16.38 6.77 -13.43
CA ALA A 238 -15.45 5.83 -14.03
C ALA A 238 -15.86 4.35 -13.84
N VAL A 239 -16.53 4.03 -12.70
CA VAL A 239 -16.89 2.66 -12.33
C VAL A 239 -18.25 2.23 -12.88
N GLU A 240 -19.27 3.10 -12.93
CA GLU A 240 -20.61 2.78 -13.38
C GLU A 240 -20.69 2.16 -14.80
N PRO A 241 -20.01 2.71 -15.84
CA PRO A 241 -20.03 2.12 -17.18
C PRO A 241 -19.40 0.73 -17.23
N ALA A 242 -18.37 0.50 -16.43
CA ALA A 242 -17.67 -0.79 -16.36
C ALA A 242 -18.53 -1.86 -15.66
N ALA A 243 -19.36 -1.48 -14.69
CA ALA A 243 -20.33 -2.35 -14.03
C ALA A 243 -21.45 -2.75 -15.01
N ALA A 244 -22.04 -1.80 -15.72
CA ALA A 244 -23.09 -2.07 -16.70
C ALA A 244 -22.61 -2.98 -17.85
N ALA A 245 -21.37 -2.82 -18.32
CA ALA A 245 -20.78 -3.67 -19.35
C ALA A 245 -20.56 -5.13 -18.88
N ARG A 246 -20.37 -5.37 -17.59
CA ARG A 246 -20.21 -6.72 -17.03
C ARG A 246 -21.54 -7.46 -16.86
N GLU A 247 -22.61 -6.76 -16.51
CA GLU A 247 -23.96 -7.33 -16.40
C GLU A 247 -24.57 -7.68 -17.77
N ALA A 248 -24.05 -7.08 -18.84
CA ALA A 248 -24.53 -7.32 -20.22
C ALA A 248 -23.88 -8.53 -20.91
N VAL A 249 -22.90 -9.20 -20.29
CA VAL A 249 -22.28 -10.42 -20.84
C VAL A 249 -22.99 -11.63 -20.26
N PRO A 250 -23.72 -12.42 -21.07
CA PRO A 250 -24.50 -13.60 -20.63
C PRO A 250 -23.60 -14.74 -20.18
#